data_a05fc8398c9d504ba584fc0ec7c07bac
#
_entry.id   a05fc8398c9d504ba584fc0ec7c07bac
#
_cell.length_a   1.000
_cell.length_b   1.000
_cell.length_c   1.000
_cell.angle_alpha   90.00
_cell.angle_beta   90.00
_cell.angle_gamma   90.00
#
_symmetry.space_group_name_H-M   'P 1'
#
loop_
_entity.id
_entity.type
_entity.pdbx_description
1 polymer ?
#
loop_
_entity_poly.entity_id
_entity_poly.type
_entity_poly.pdbx_seq_one_letter_code
_entity_poly.pdbx_strand_id
1 'polypeptide(L)'
;MVYVKDLPRMRAFYTEMLGVKPSNDTWTDSWTEFDAGGVGFALHAIPPEIAREIEITSPPRVRGQNPVKLIFEVDDVDAERARLETLGITMVQRPWGAWDGVDPEGNVFGIRSTEG
;
A
#
# COMPACT_ATOMS: atom_id res chain seq x y z
N MET A 1 -2.95 -9.79 5.21
CA MET A 1 -1.56 -10.00 4.74
C MET A 1 -1.52 -9.85 3.23
N VAL A 2 -0.51 -9.21 2.72
CA VAL A 2 -0.31 -9.03 1.28
C VAL A 2 0.99 -9.73 0.88
N TYR A 3 0.94 -10.55 -0.15
CA TYR A 3 2.14 -11.16 -0.73
C TYR A 3 2.81 -10.17 -1.67
N VAL A 4 4.12 -9.99 -1.53
CA VAL A 4 4.86 -8.98 -2.29
C VAL A 4 6.07 -9.60 -2.98
N LYS A 5 6.45 -9.05 -4.12
CA LYS A 5 7.62 -9.48 -4.86
C LYS A 5 8.89 -8.83 -4.30
N ASP A 6 8.84 -7.54 -4.02
CA ASP A 6 9.98 -6.76 -3.52
C ASP A 6 9.65 -6.22 -2.13
N LEU A 7 9.96 -7.00 -1.10
CA LEU A 7 9.60 -6.65 0.26
C LEU A 7 10.24 -5.34 0.74
N PRO A 8 11.55 -5.08 0.51
CA PRO A 8 12.13 -3.81 0.95
C PRO A 8 11.45 -2.60 0.33
N ARG A 9 11.14 -2.65 -0.97
CA ARG A 9 10.46 -1.55 -1.66
C ARG A 9 9.05 -1.35 -1.15
N MET A 10 8.31 -2.43 -0.96
CA MET A 10 6.94 -2.35 -0.44
C MET A 10 6.90 -1.90 1.01
N ARG A 11 7.87 -2.37 1.82
CA ARG A 11 8.01 -1.91 3.19
C ARG A 11 8.23 -0.41 3.26
N ALA A 12 9.14 0.10 2.43
CA ALA A 12 9.41 1.53 2.38
C ALA A 12 8.18 2.32 1.93
N PHE A 13 7.45 1.82 0.96
CA PHE A 13 6.23 2.48 0.49
C PHE A 13 5.21 2.66 1.62
N TYR A 14 4.88 1.57 2.31
CA TYR A 14 3.85 1.65 3.35
C TYR A 14 4.33 2.39 4.58
N THR A 15 5.61 2.31 4.91
CA THR A 15 6.18 3.02 6.05
C THR A 15 6.35 4.52 5.75
N GLU A 16 7.03 4.84 4.66
CA GLU A 16 7.46 6.21 4.37
C GLU A 16 6.39 7.02 3.65
N MET A 17 5.73 6.44 2.67
CA MET A 17 4.75 7.17 1.88
C MET A 17 3.37 7.18 2.51
N LEU A 18 2.89 6.04 3.01
CA LEU A 18 1.59 5.97 3.64
C LEU A 18 1.62 6.15 5.15
N GLY A 19 2.80 6.15 5.76
CA GLY A 19 2.94 6.41 7.18
C GLY A 19 2.40 5.32 8.10
N VAL A 20 2.30 4.08 7.60
CA VAL A 20 1.86 2.97 8.44
C VAL A 20 3.00 2.57 9.35
N LYS A 21 2.74 2.48 10.66
CA LYS A 21 3.80 2.21 11.63
C LYS A 21 4.18 0.74 11.64
N PRO A 22 5.47 0.41 11.50
CA PRO A 22 5.90 -0.98 11.66
C PRO A 22 5.79 -1.41 13.11
N SER A 23 5.38 -2.66 13.33
CA SER A 23 5.45 -3.28 14.64
C SER A 23 6.90 -3.62 14.94
N ASN A 24 7.29 -3.50 16.20
CA ASN A 24 8.66 -3.79 16.60
C ASN A 24 8.97 -5.28 16.48
N ASP A 25 10.21 -5.58 16.15
CA ASP A 25 10.81 -6.91 16.23
C ASP A 25 10.24 -7.97 15.29
N THR A 26 9.44 -7.56 14.30
CA THR A 26 8.83 -8.52 13.37
C THR A 26 9.38 -8.45 11.95
N TRP A 27 10.39 -7.60 11.73
CA TRP A 27 10.99 -7.45 10.40
C TRP A 27 12.03 -8.54 10.16
N THR A 28 11.79 -9.32 9.11
CA THR A 28 12.76 -10.30 8.61
C THR A 28 12.94 -10.10 7.11
N ASP A 29 13.74 -10.93 6.48
CA ASP A 29 13.93 -10.87 5.03
C ASP A 29 12.68 -11.28 4.25
N SER A 30 11.72 -11.96 4.92
CA SER A 30 10.51 -12.46 4.27
C SER A 30 9.22 -11.91 4.87
N TRP A 31 9.28 -11.12 5.95
CA TRP A 31 8.09 -10.71 6.68
C TRP A 31 8.23 -9.32 7.27
N THR A 32 7.19 -8.52 7.16
CA THR A 32 7.07 -7.22 7.84
C THR A 32 5.66 -7.08 8.36
N GLU A 33 5.54 -6.74 9.64
CA GLU A 33 4.24 -6.54 10.27
C GLU A 33 4.09 -5.09 10.69
N PHE A 34 2.89 -4.56 10.52
CA PHE A 34 2.57 -3.17 10.82
C PHE A 34 1.42 -3.11 11.80
N ASP A 35 1.38 -2.03 12.59
CA ASP A 35 0.22 -1.65 13.37
C ASP A 35 -0.56 -0.60 12.57
N ALA A 36 -1.67 -1.00 12.00
CA ALA A 36 -2.50 -0.13 11.18
C ALA A 36 -3.75 0.28 11.97
N GLY A 37 -3.53 1.11 13.01
CA GLY A 37 -4.63 1.63 13.82
C GLY A 37 -5.36 0.56 14.62
N GLY A 38 -4.61 -0.37 15.21
CA GLY A 38 -5.18 -1.47 16.00
C GLY A 38 -5.51 -2.72 15.17
N VAL A 39 -5.31 -2.65 13.86
CA VAL A 39 -5.51 -3.80 12.96
C VAL A 39 -4.14 -4.30 12.52
N GLY A 40 -3.94 -5.61 12.55
CA GLY A 40 -2.71 -6.22 12.06
C GLY A 40 -2.65 -6.18 10.52
N PHE A 41 -1.54 -5.69 10.00
CA PHE A 41 -1.28 -5.64 8.56
C PHE A 41 0.13 -6.14 8.32
N ALA A 42 0.31 -7.06 7.39
CA ALA A 42 1.61 -7.66 7.15
C ALA A 42 1.90 -7.79 5.66
N LEU A 43 3.18 -7.70 5.33
CA LEU A 43 3.72 -8.00 4.00
C LEU A 43 4.55 -9.27 4.10
N HIS A 44 4.34 -10.19 3.18
CA HIS A 44 5.06 -11.46 3.12
C HIS A 44 5.74 -11.59 1.75
N ALA A 45 7.04 -11.78 1.76
CA ALA A 45 7.79 -11.94 0.51
C ALA A 45 7.38 -13.23 -0.20
N ILE A 46 7.14 -13.13 -1.50
CA ILE A 46 6.88 -14.30 -2.35
C ILE A 46 8.21 -15.05 -2.53
N PRO A 47 8.22 -16.39 -2.45
CA PRO A 47 9.45 -17.14 -2.68
C PRO A 47 10.09 -16.76 -4.01
N PRO A 48 11.44 -16.68 -4.08
CA PRO A 48 12.11 -16.16 -5.28
C PRO A 48 11.77 -16.89 -6.57
N GLU A 49 11.56 -18.19 -6.53
CA GLU A 49 11.25 -18.98 -7.73
C GLU A 49 9.86 -18.64 -8.29
N ILE A 50 8.94 -18.19 -7.46
CA ILE A 50 7.61 -17.73 -7.90
C ILE A 50 7.68 -16.26 -8.29
N ALA A 51 8.39 -15.45 -7.50
CA ALA A 51 8.47 -14.01 -7.70
C ALA A 51 9.04 -13.64 -9.07
N ARG A 52 9.99 -14.42 -9.60
CA ARG A 52 10.60 -14.10 -10.89
C ARG A 52 9.64 -14.27 -12.07
N GLU A 53 8.50 -14.93 -11.88
CA GLU A 53 7.47 -15.04 -12.89
C GLU A 53 6.48 -13.87 -12.85
N ILE A 54 6.58 -13.00 -11.84
CA ILE A 54 5.71 -11.85 -11.66
C ILE A 54 6.39 -10.60 -12.20
N GLU A 55 5.75 -9.95 -13.16
CA GLU A 55 6.27 -8.73 -13.76
C GLU A 55 5.63 -7.50 -13.12
N ILE A 56 6.47 -6.62 -12.59
CA ILE A 56 6.04 -5.35 -12.01
C ILE A 56 6.58 -4.22 -12.88
N THR A 57 5.70 -3.33 -13.31
CA THR A 57 6.09 -2.21 -14.16
C THR A 57 6.51 -0.99 -13.33
N SER A 58 7.28 -0.08 -13.96
CA SER A 58 7.62 1.22 -13.38
C SER A 58 7.31 2.30 -14.43
N PRO A 59 6.33 3.18 -14.21
CA PRO A 59 5.46 3.24 -13.03
C PRO A 59 4.55 2.00 -12.89
N PRO A 60 4.10 1.72 -11.66
CA PRO A 60 3.31 0.51 -11.42
C PRO A 60 1.95 0.57 -12.11
N ARG A 61 1.55 -0.56 -12.67
CA ARG A 61 0.25 -0.73 -13.33
C ARG A 61 -0.59 -1.67 -12.48
N VAL A 62 -1.87 -1.38 -12.38
CA VAL A 62 -2.81 -2.26 -11.66
C VAL A 62 -2.76 -3.66 -12.26
N ARG A 63 -2.60 -4.67 -11.39
CA ARG A 63 -2.50 -6.07 -11.81
C ARG A 63 -3.89 -6.69 -11.90
N GLY A 64 -4.49 -6.60 -13.09
CA GLY A 64 -5.76 -7.23 -13.38
C GLY A 64 -6.92 -6.70 -12.52
N GLN A 65 -7.99 -7.47 -12.45
CA GLN A 65 -9.12 -7.16 -11.58
C GLN A 65 -8.88 -7.77 -10.22
N ASN A 66 -8.65 -6.92 -9.24
CA ASN A 66 -8.38 -7.36 -7.89
C ASN A 66 -9.64 -7.21 -7.04
N PRO A 67 -10.15 -8.30 -6.44
CA PRO A 67 -11.35 -8.23 -5.62
C PRO A 67 -11.11 -7.62 -4.24
N VAL A 68 -9.86 -7.34 -3.88
CA VAL A 68 -9.49 -6.81 -2.57
C VAL A 68 -8.86 -5.45 -2.73
N LYS A 69 -9.29 -4.50 -1.90
CA LYS A 69 -8.71 -3.17 -1.85
C LYS A 69 -8.51 -2.79 -0.39
N LEU A 70 -7.29 -2.38 -0.04
CA LEU A 70 -7.00 -1.85 1.29
C LEU A 70 -7.44 -0.39 1.33
N ILE A 71 -8.16 -0.02 2.39
CA ILE A 71 -8.60 1.36 2.58
C ILE A 71 -8.03 1.84 3.91
N PHE A 72 -7.33 2.98 3.85
CA PHE A 72 -6.74 3.60 5.03
C PHE A 72 -7.57 4.82 5.42
N GLU A 73 -7.96 4.92 6.67
CA GLU A 73 -8.66 6.08 7.18
C GLU A 73 -7.63 7.14 7.58
N VAL A 74 -7.89 8.38 7.16
CA VAL A 74 -7.01 9.52 7.43
C VAL A 74 -7.85 10.67 7.98
N ASP A 75 -7.20 11.59 8.69
CA ASP A 75 -7.93 12.71 9.30
C ASP A 75 -8.46 13.69 8.27
N ASP A 76 -7.66 13.99 7.26
CA ASP A 76 -8.02 14.94 6.20
C ASP A 76 -7.66 14.31 4.86
N VAL A 77 -8.68 13.78 4.18
CA VAL A 77 -8.46 13.06 2.92
C VAL A 77 -7.90 13.97 1.82
N ASP A 78 -8.30 15.24 1.78
CA ASP A 78 -7.80 16.14 0.75
C ASP A 78 -6.33 16.48 0.96
N ALA A 79 -5.95 16.73 2.21
CA ALA A 79 -4.53 16.99 2.54
C ALA A 79 -3.67 15.75 2.26
N GLU A 80 -4.14 14.58 2.62
CA GLU A 80 -3.40 13.35 2.39
C GLU A 80 -3.26 13.04 0.90
N ARG A 81 -4.32 13.23 0.12
CA ARG A 81 -4.26 13.08 -1.32
C ARG A 81 -3.21 14.02 -1.93
N ALA A 82 -3.21 15.27 -1.52
CA ALA A 82 -2.24 16.24 -2.04
C ALA A 82 -0.81 15.84 -1.67
N ARG A 83 -0.59 15.37 -0.46
CA ARG A 83 0.72 14.90 -0.01
C ARG A 83 1.20 13.71 -0.84
N LEU A 84 0.33 12.74 -1.07
CA LEU A 84 0.68 11.55 -1.86
C LEU A 84 0.99 11.93 -3.31
N GLU A 85 0.25 12.89 -3.87
CA GLU A 85 0.54 13.37 -5.23
C GLU A 85 1.90 14.06 -5.32
N THR A 86 2.33 14.78 -4.29
CA THR A 86 3.66 15.38 -4.27
C THR A 86 4.76 14.32 -4.20
N LEU A 87 4.45 13.12 -3.73
CA LEU A 87 5.39 11.99 -3.70
C LEU A 87 5.38 11.18 -5.00
N GLY A 88 4.61 11.63 -6.00
CA GLY A 88 4.57 10.99 -7.31
C GLY A 88 3.51 9.90 -7.46
N ILE A 89 2.60 9.78 -6.51
CA ILE A 89 1.52 8.80 -6.58
C ILE A 89 0.33 9.43 -7.29
N THR A 90 -0.14 8.79 -8.36
CA THR A 90 -1.34 9.27 -9.05
C THR A 90 -2.57 8.86 -8.26
N MET A 91 -3.39 9.85 -7.90
CA MET A 91 -4.59 9.62 -7.13
C MET A 91 -5.82 9.84 -8.00
N VAL A 92 -6.82 8.97 -7.85
CA VAL A 92 -8.07 9.02 -8.61
C VAL A 92 -9.24 9.20 -7.64
N GLN A 93 -10.03 10.24 -7.87
CA GLN A 93 -11.18 10.53 -7.01
C GLN A 93 -12.31 9.54 -7.27
N ARG A 94 -12.93 9.12 -6.17
CA ARG A 94 -14.14 8.29 -6.23
C ARG A 94 -15.37 9.12 -5.89
N PRO A 95 -16.55 8.75 -6.42
CA PRO A 95 -17.78 9.54 -6.24
C PRO A 95 -18.19 9.75 -4.78
N TRP A 96 -17.80 8.84 -3.89
CA TRP A 96 -18.17 8.90 -2.47
C TRP A 96 -17.17 9.67 -1.61
N GLY A 97 -16.29 10.47 -2.21
CA GLY A 97 -15.36 11.31 -1.47
C GLY A 97 -14.06 10.66 -1.07
N ALA A 98 -13.83 9.43 -1.49
CA ALA A 98 -12.56 8.74 -1.27
C ALA A 98 -11.63 8.93 -2.48
N TRP A 99 -10.35 8.62 -2.28
CA TRP A 99 -9.36 8.65 -3.35
C TRP A 99 -8.61 7.32 -3.40
N ASP A 100 -8.34 6.85 -4.60
CA ASP A 100 -7.59 5.62 -4.82
C ASP A 100 -6.21 5.93 -5.38
N GLY A 101 -5.22 5.14 -4.95
CA GLY A 101 -3.88 5.15 -5.52
C GLY A 101 -3.44 3.73 -5.84
N VAL A 102 -2.22 3.60 -6.37
CA VAL A 102 -1.64 2.30 -6.73
C VAL A 102 -0.29 2.18 -6.05
N ASP A 103 -0.08 1.07 -5.32
CA ASP A 103 1.21 0.83 -4.69
C ASP A 103 2.26 0.36 -5.71
N PRO A 104 3.54 0.25 -5.34
CA PRO A 104 4.59 -0.09 -6.32
C PRO A 104 4.41 -1.42 -7.02
N GLU A 105 3.60 -2.33 -6.48
CA GLU A 105 3.37 -3.62 -7.09
C GLU A 105 2.00 -3.75 -7.76
N GLY A 106 1.33 -2.62 -7.99
CA GLY A 106 0.08 -2.61 -8.74
C GLY A 106 -1.16 -2.91 -7.92
N ASN A 107 -1.08 -2.84 -6.60
CA ASN A 107 -2.25 -3.01 -5.75
C ASN A 107 -2.96 -1.67 -5.56
N VAL A 108 -4.26 -1.65 -5.79
CA VAL A 108 -5.06 -0.45 -5.54
C VAL A 108 -5.31 -0.32 -4.05
N PHE A 109 -5.06 0.86 -3.51
CA PHE A 109 -5.45 1.20 -2.15
C PHE A 109 -6.32 2.44 -2.17
N GLY A 110 -7.11 2.64 -1.13
CA GLY A 110 -7.94 3.82 -0.98
C GLY A 110 -7.59 4.58 0.28
N ILE A 111 -7.86 5.88 0.26
CA ILE A 111 -7.86 6.69 1.48
C ILE A 111 -9.22 7.35 1.62
N ARG A 112 -9.68 7.50 2.86
CA ARG A 112 -10.94 8.18 3.15
C ARG A 112 -10.84 8.88 4.50
N SER A 113 -11.70 9.87 4.70
CA SER A 113 -11.74 10.58 5.96
C SER A 113 -12.38 9.70 7.04
N THR A 114 -11.86 9.81 8.26
CA THR A 114 -12.43 9.11 9.43
C THR A 114 -13.84 9.60 9.76
N GLU A 115 -14.19 10.77 9.33
CA GLU A 115 -15.52 11.33 9.56
C GLU A 115 -16.46 11.00 8.41
N GLY A 116 -16.72 9.78 8.26
CA GLY A 116 -17.64 9.14 7.37
C GLY A 116 -18.28 9.83 6.26
#